data_1f77307fb2cdbf32a7bb546384053a51
#
_entry.id   1f77307fb2cdbf32a7bb546384053a51
#
_cell.length_a   1.000
_cell.length_b   1.000
_cell.length_c   1.000
_cell.angle_alpha   90.00
_cell.angle_beta   90.00
_cell.angle_gamma   90.00
#
_symmetry.space_group_name_H-M   'P 1'
#
loop_
_entity.id
_entity.type
_entity.pdbx_description
1 polymer ?
#
loop_
_entity_poly.entity_id
_entity_poly.type
_entity_poly.pdbx_seq_one_letter_code
_entity_poly.pdbx_strand_id
1 'polypeptide(L)'
;MSWLRHCLGLAVCLVLGACAAALNLAAPDPPRLYALTPKSTFADGLPEVDARISVEVPTATAGLNTARIALQPTSTTLEYYAGARWVDVVPIMVQNLLLESLDNAAKLDVLGREVVGVRADYALLIHIREFQAEYSEGEPPTVRVGLQARLVRLPRRTSIAATSTAFTIPVANGSLPAIVTAFDDGLGKALRRLVEWTVEEVAKAAAKVPVSAR
;
A
#
# COMPACT_ATOMS: atom_id res chain seq x y z
N MET A 1 36.49 -59.32 -7.41
CA MET A 1 36.61 -57.96 -6.88
C MET A 1 35.93 -56.87 -7.70
N SER A 2 35.61 -57.08 -8.99
CA SER A 2 34.92 -56.10 -9.84
C SER A 2 33.45 -55.94 -9.52
N TRP A 3 32.75 -57.01 -9.18
CA TRP A 3 31.31 -56.98 -8.90
C TRP A 3 30.93 -56.14 -7.67
N LEU A 4 31.75 -56.18 -6.63
CA LEU A 4 31.54 -55.39 -5.40
C LEU A 4 31.63 -53.87 -5.65
N ARG A 5 32.52 -53.44 -6.58
CA ARG A 5 32.67 -52.04 -6.98
C ARG A 5 31.48 -51.51 -7.78
N HIS A 6 30.86 -52.36 -8.61
CA HIS A 6 29.66 -51.96 -9.38
C HIS A 6 28.42 -51.88 -8.50
N CYS A 7 28.26 -52.80 -7.53
CA CYS A 7 27.16 -52.70 -6.53
C CYS A 7 27.27 -51.50 -5.62
N LEU A 8 28.50 -51.12 -5.23
CA LEU A 8 28.74 -49.93 -4.41
C LEU A 8 28.43 -48.64 -5.19
N GLY A 9 28.80 -48.56 -6.48
CA GLY A 9 28.48 -47.42 -7.32
C GLY A 9 26.98 -47.22 -7.56
N LEU A 10 26.25 -48.32 -7.76
CA LEU A 10 24.80 -48.30 -7.97
C LEU A 10 24.06 -47.84 -6.70
N ALA A 11 24.51 -48.26 -5.52
CA ALA A 11 23.95 -47.87 -4.25
C ALA A 11 24.16 -46.37 -3.97
N VAL A 12 25.34 -45.82 -4.29
CA VAL A 12 25.63 -44.38 -4.14
C VAL A 12 24.76 -43.53 -5.07
N CYS A 13 24.56 -43.94 -6.32
CA CYS A 13 23.67 -43.23 -7.25
C CYS A 13 22.19 -43.24 -6.82
N LEU A 14 21.71 -44.34 -6.21
CA LEU A 14 20.35 -44.43 -5.67
C LEU A 14 20.14 -43.50 -4.45
N VAL A 15 21.13 -43.37 -3.59
CA VAL A 15 21.05 -42.47 -2.40
C VAL A 15 21.10 -41.00 -2.84
N LEU A 16 21.92 -40.62 -3.82
CA LEU A 16 21.99 -39.26 -4.36
C LEU A 16 20.70 -38.87 -5.09
N GLY A 17 20.05 -39.79 -5.82
CA GLY A 17 18.76 -39.57 -6.48
C GLY A 17 17.61 -39.35 -5.49
N ALA A 18 17.59 -40.04 -4.34
CA ALA A 18 16.59 -39.88 -3.31
C ALA A 18 16.65 -38.53 -2.61
N CYS A 19 17.86 -37.97 -2.39
CA CYS A 19 18.02 -36.63 -1.83
C CYS A 19 17.52 -35.52 -2.75
N ALA A 20 17.70 -35.64 -4.07
CA ALA A 20 17.23 -34.67 -5.06
C ALA A 20 15.69 -34.65 -5.15
N ALA A 21 15.05 -35.81 -5.05
CA ALA A 21 13.58 -35.90 -5.03
C ALA A 21 12.97 -35.32 -3.75
N ALA A 22 13.61 -35.48 -2.59
CA ALA A 22 13.13 -34.95 -1.32
C ALA A 22 13.21 -33.39 -1.26
N LEU A 23 14.19 -32.77 -1.93
CA LEU A 23 14.32 -31.31 -2.02
C LEU A 23 13.23 -30.65 -2.89
N ASN A 24 12.68 -31.35 -3.88
CA ASN A 24 11.60 -30.84 -4.73
C ASN A 24 10.19 -30.97 -4.10
N LEU A 25 10.02 -31.83 -3.08
CA LEU A 25 8.73 -31.99 -2.38
C LEU A 25 8.45 -30.92 -1.32
N ALA A 26 9.42 -30.06 -1.01
CA ALA A 26 9.33 -29.08 0.07
C ALA A 26 9.22 -27.62 -0.41
N ALA A 27 9.06 -27.36 -1.72
CA ALA A 27 8.84 -26.01 -2.19
C ALA A 27 7.41 -25.56 -1.77
N PRO A 28 7.25 -24.51 -0.96
CA PRO A 28 5.93 -24.01 -0.63
C PRO A 28 5.23 -23.52 -1.88
N ASP A 29 3.92 -23.69 -1.94
CA ASP A 29 3.10 -23.14 -3.01
C ASP A 29 3.36 -21.63 -3.17
N PRO A 30 3.41 -21.11 -4.43
CA PRO A 30 3.58 -19.70 -4.64
C PRO A 30 2.44 -18.90 -4.00
N PRO A 31 2.73 -17.76 -3.33
CA PRO A 31 1.71 -16.99 -2.68
C PRO A 31 0.70 -16.41 -3.68
N ARG A 32 -0.56 -16.35 -3.31
CA ARG A 32 -1.59 -15.60 -4.04
C ARG A 32 -1.31 -14.10 -3.93
N LEU A 33 -1.35 -13.40 -5.06
CA LEU A 33 -1.18 -11.96 -5.11
C LEU A 33 -2.54 -11.26 -5.11
N TYR A 34 -2.67 -10.23 -4.29
CA TYR A 34 -3.85 -9.40 -4.16
C TYR A 34 -3.52 -7.96 -4.52
N ALA A 35 -4.40 -7.32 -5.29
CA ALA A 35 -4.35 -5.90 -5.63
C ALA A 35 -5.54 -5.18 -4.99
N LEU A 36 -5.38 -3.90 -4.70
CA LEU A 36 -6.46 -3.01 -4.29
C LEU A 36 -6.78 -2.03 -5.42
N THR A 37 -7.89 -1.31 -5.32
CA THR A 37 -8.40 -0.46 -6.38
C THR A 37 -8.25 1.03 -6.06
N PRO A 38 -7.95 1.89 -7.06
CA PRO A 38 -7.96 3.33 -6.89
C PRO A 38 -9.38 3.86 -6.70
N LYS A 39 -9.51 5.03 -6.08
CA LYS A 39 -10.80 5.71 -5.96
C LYS A 39 -11.10 6.51 -7.23
N SER A 40 -12.35 6.41 -7.71
CA SER A 40 -12.81 7.12 -8.90
C SER A 40 -14.03 7.99 -8.66
N THR A 41 -14.60 7.99 -7.44
CA THR A 41 -15.79 8.76 -7.10
C THR A 41 -15.52 9.68 -5.91
N PHE A 42 -15.77 10.98 -6.09
CA PHE A 42 -15.50 12.05 -5.13
C PHE A 42 -16.75 12.91 -4.93
N ALA A 43 -16.68 13.84 -3.96
CA ALA A 43 -17.76 14.80 -3.73
C ALA A 43 -17.92 15.73 -4.95
N ASP A 44 -19.17 16.10 -5.22
CA ASP A 44 -19.47 17.11 -6.23
C ASP A 44 -18.96 18.49 -5.79
N GLY A 45 -18.58 19.32 -6.78
CA GLY A 45 -18.19 20.71 -6.51
C GLY A 45 -16.77 20.91 -5.99
N LEU A 46 -15.89 19.91 -6.07
CA LEU A 46 -14.46 20.12 -5.81
C LEU A 46 -13.90 21.18 -6.76
N PRO A 47 -13.12 22.15 -6.24
CA PRO A 47 -12.55 23.22 -7.06
C PRO A 47 -11.53 22.68 -8.06
N GLU A 48 -11.50 23.24 -9.26
CA GLU A 48 -10.37 23.07 -10.19
C GLU A 48 -9.25 24.02 -9.81
N VAL A 49 -8.03 23.53 -9.77
CA VAL A 49 -6.86 24.31 -9.34
C VAL A 49 -5.73 24.16 -10.34
N ASP A 50 -5.31 25.27 -10.92
CA ASP A 50 -4.11 25.33 -11.77
C ASP A 50 -2.85 25.24 -10.90
N ALA A 51 -2.53 24.03 -10.47
CA ALA A 51 -1.37 23.73 -9.64
C ALA A 51 -0.90 22.28 -9.86
N ARG A 52 0.41 22.07 -9.75
CA ARG A 52 1.06 20.78 -9.89
C ARG A 52 1.37 20.17 -8.54
N ILE A 53 0.98 18.93 -8.37
CA ILE A 53 1.24 18.18 -7.14
C ILE A 53 2.06 16.93 -7.42
N SER A 54 3.02 16.65 -6.54
CA SER A 54 3.72 15.36 -6.49
C SER A 54 3.33 14.59 -5.22
N VAL A 55 3.33 13.26 -5.29
CA VAL A 55 3.14 12.39 -4.13
C VAL A 55 4.46 11.70 -3.84
N GLU A 56 5.05 11.99 -2.68
CA GLU A 56 6.27 11.28 -2.25
C GLU A 56 5.94 9.84 -1.85
N VAL A 57 6.94 8.94 -1.91
CA VAL A 57 6.75 7.57 -1.45
C VAL A 57 6.32 7.58 0.02
N PRO A 58 5.17 7.02 0.37
CA PRO A 58 4.72 6.97 1.75
C PRO A 58 5.73 6.29 2.68
N THR A 59 5.84 6.79 3.89
CA THR A 59 6.59 6.11 4.95
C THR A 59 5.68 5.20 5.76
N ALA A 60 6.24 4.13 6.33
CA ALA A 60 5.55 3.22 7.22
C ALA A 60 6.55 2.63 8.23
N THR A 61 6.04 2.03 9.30
CA THR A 61 6.86 1.20 10.19
C THR A 61 7.39 -0.03 9.43
N ALA A 62 8.51 -0.61 9.86
CA ALA A 62 9.12 -1.77 9.20
C ALA A 62 8.14 -2.95 9.03
N GLY A 63 7.25 -3.16 10.00
CA GLY A 63 6.22 -4.21 9.94
C GLY A 63 5.17 -4.00 8.85
N LEU A 64 4.94 -2.75 8.41
CA LEU A 64 4.01 -2.41 7.34
C LEU A 64 4.72 -2.11 6.01
N ASN A 65 6.04 -1.89 6.02
CA ASN A 65 6.84 -1.67 4.81
C ASN A 65 7.20 -3.01 4.14
N THR A 66 6.20 -3.75 3.71
CA THR A 66 6.32 -5.10 3.14
C THR A 66 5.16 -5.37 2.19
N ALA A 67 5.32 -6.35 1.30
CA ALA A 67 4.23 -6.88 0.48
C ALA A 67 3.38 -7.94 1.23
N ARG A 68 3.68 -8.26 2.49
CA ARG A 68 2.91 -9.23 3.27
C ARG A 68 1.64 -8.57 3.81
N ILE A 69 0.53 -9.32 3.83
CA ILE A 69 -0.74 -8.86 4.38
C ILE A 69 -0.67 -8.99 5.89
N ALA A 70 -0.66 -7.86 6.59
CA ALA A 70 -0.49 -7.81 8.05
C ALA A 70 -1.80 -8.17 8.77
N LEU A 71 -1.65 -8.92 9.86
CA LEU A 71 -2.72 -9.19 10.84
C LEU A 71 -2.20 -8.96 12.26
N GLN A 72 -3.08 -8.55 13.15
CA GLN A 72 -2.78 -8.26 14.54
C GLN A 72 -3.69 -9.12 15.44
N PRO A 73 -3.20 -10.31 15.88
CA PRO A 73 -3.99 -11.22 16.72
C PRO A 73 -4.24 -10.65 18.13
N THR A 74 -3.33 -9.83 18.62
CA THR A 74 -3.42 -9.12 19.89
C THR A 74 -2.88 -7.70 19.73
N SER A 75 -3.17 -6.81 20.65
CA SER A 75 -2.71 -5.40 20.60
C SER A 75 -1.18 -5.22 20.51
N THR A 76 -0.40 -6.25 20.80
CA THR A 76 1.08 -6.19 20.83
C THR A 76 1.76 -7.11 19.84
N THR A 77 1.01 -7.93 19.09
CA THR A 77 1.56 -8.94 18.17
C THR A 77 1.20 -8.60 16.74
N LEU A 78 2.19 -8.48 15.87
CA LEU A 78 2.00 -8.32 14.42
C LEU A 78 2.46 -9.60 13.71
N GLU A 79 1.59 -10.18 12.93
CA GLU A 79 1.81 -11.37 12.12
C GLU A 79 1.42 -11.11 10.66
N TYR A 80 1.46 -12.15 9.82
CA TYR A 80 1.10 -12.02 8.42
C TYR A 80 0.37 -13.26 7.92
N TYR A 81 -0.57 -13.07 7.02
CA TYR A 81 -1.27 -14.19 6.37
C TYR A 81 -0.30 -15.05 5.55
N ALA A 82 -0.34 -16.35 5.80
CA ALA A 82 0.44 -17.32 5.04
C ALA A 82 -0.10 -17.47 3.61
N GLY A 83 0.78 -17.73 2.65
CA GLY A 83 0.41 -18.02 1.26
C GLY A 83 -0.28 -16.84 0.52
N ALA A 84 -0.21 -15.61 1.03
CA ALA A 84 -0.82 -14.43 0.44
C ALA A 84 0.08 -13.19 0.54
N ARG A 85 0.03 -12.35 -0.49
CA ARG A 85 0.78 -11.09 -0.54
C ARG A 85 0.01 -10.03 -1.32
N TRP A 86 0.33 -8.78 -1.07
CA TRP A 86 0.02 -7.69 -1.98
C TRP A 86 0.89 -7.79 -3.24
N VAL A 87 0.42 -7.21 -4.34
CA VAL A 87 1.17 -7.14 -5.62
C VAL A 87 2.44 -6.31 -5.51
N ASP A 88 2.53 -5.41 -4.51
CA ASP A 88 3.70 -4.56 -4.25
C ASP A 88 3.85 -4.34 -2.74
N VAL A 89 4.96 -3.74 -2.29
CA VAL A 89 5.08 -3.29 -0.90
C VAL A 89 4.03 -2.19 -0.61
N VAL A 90 3.44 -2.23 0.58
CA VAL A 90 2.30 -1.36 0.96
C VAL A 90 2.54 0.13 0.64
N PRO A 91 3.70 0.75 0.97
CA PRO A 91 3.94 2.16 0.62
C PRO A 91 3.86 2.44 -0.88
N ILE A 92 4.42 1.59 -1.71
CA ILE A 92 4.42 1.76 -3.17
C ILE A 92 3.00 1.56 -3.73
N MET A 93 2.30 0.53 -3.26
CA MET A 93 0.92 0.28 -3.64
C MET A 93 0.02 1.48 -3.28
N VAL A 94 0.11 1.99 -2.05
CA VAL A 94 -0.68 3.15 -1.61
C VAL A 94 -0.33 4.40 -2.42
N GLN A 95 0.95 4.63 -2.74
CA GLN A 95 1.35 5.75 -3.59
C GLN A 95 0.73 5.67 -4.97
N ASN A 96 0.81 4.52 -5.64
CA ASN A 96 0.28 4.33 -6.98
C ASN A 96 -1.24 4.55 -7.00
N LEU A 97 -1.97 3.96 -6.03
CA LEU A 97 -3.41 4.10 -5.92
C LEU A 97 -3.83 5.55 -5.60
N LEU A 98 -3.04 6.27 -4.81
CA LEU A 98 -3.30 7.69 -4.52
C LEU A 98 -3.05 8.58 -5.74
N LEU A 99 -1.97 8.36 -6.49
CA LEU A 99 -1.69 9.06 -7.75
C LEU A 99 -2.84 8.85 -8.72
N GLU A 100 -3.25 7.61 -8.97
CA GLU A 100 -4.37 7.30 -9.86
C GLU A 100 -5.71 7.88 -9.35
N SER A 101 -5.91 7.93 -8.03
CA SER A 101 -7.11 8.54 -7.45
C SER A 101 -7.12 10.07 -7.63
N LEU A 102 -5.98 10.73 -7.53
CA LEU A 102 -5.84 12.18 -7.82
C LEU A 102 -6.08 12.47 -9.31
N ASP A 103 -5.54 11.64 -10.20
CA ASP A 103 -5.79 11.73 -11.65
C ASP A 103 -7.28 11.52 -11.97
N ASN A 104 -7.93 10.55 -11.34
CA ASN A 104 -9.38 10.30 -11.50
C ASN A 104 -10.24 11.47 -11.01
N ALA A 105 -9.78 12.23 -10.01
CA ALA A 105 -10.48 13.44 -9.56
C ALA A 105 -10.39 14.57 -10.58
N ALA A 106 -9.35 14.61 -11.44
CA ALA A 106 -9.10 15.58 -12.50
C ALA A 106 -9.22 17.05 -12.06
N LYS A 107 -8.71 17.37 -10.85
CA LYS A 107 -8.81 18.71 -10.22
C LYS A 107 -7.46 19.41 -10.07
N LEU A 108 -6.36 18.66 -10.25
CA LEU A 108 -4.97 19.09 -10.13
C LEU A 108 -4.15 18.44 -11.24
N ASP A 109 -3.05 19.06 -11.63
CA ASP A 109 -2.03 18.44 -12.50
C ASP A 109 -1.13 17.53 -11.64
N VAL A 110 -1.29 16.24 -11.78
CA VAL A 110 -0.59 15.24 -10.96
C VAL A 110 0.71 14.83 -11.63
N LEU A 111 1.84 15.14 -11.01
CA LEU A 111 3.14 14.71 -11.50
C LEU A 111 3.44 13.29 -11.05
N GLY A 112 3.43 12.35 -11.99
CA GLY A 112 3.91 10.99 -11.79
C GLY A 112 5.41 10.94 -11.46
N ARG A 113 5.91 9.75 -11.12
CA ARG A 113 7.31 9.55 -10.66
C ARG A 113 8.39 9.95 -11.66
N GLU A 114 8.09 9.98 -12.95
CA GLU A 114 9.09 10.03 -14.03
C GLU A 114 9.10 11.34 -14.83
N VAL A 115 8.43 12.39 -14.37
CA VAL A 115 8.38 13.65 -15.12
C VAL A 115 9.65 14.44 -14.86
N VAL A 116 10.65 14.25 -15.73
CA VAL A 116 11.91 14.99 -15.71
C VAL A 116 11.68 16.41 -16.24
N GLY A 117 12.14 17.43 -15.48
CA GLY A 117 12.11 18.84 -15.91
C GLY A 117 10.84 19.61 -15.55
N VAL A 118 9.79 18.96 -15.08
CA VAL A 118 8.59 19.64 -14.55
C VAL A 118 8.68 19.77 -13.04
N ARG A 119 8.46 20.98 -12.53
CA ARG A 119 8.50 21.25 -11.09
C ARG A 119 7.08 21.20 -10.52
N ALA A 120 6.90 20.45 -9.43
CA ALA A 120 5.69 20.52 -8.64
C ALA A 120 5.63 21.82 -7.82
N ASP A 121 4.44 22.37 -7.64
CA ASP A 121 4.16 23.50 -6.75
C ASP A 121 3.96 23.01 -5.31
N TYR A 122 3.43 21.81 -5.17
CA TYR A 122 3.14 21.16 -3.89
C TYR A 122 3.63 19.70 -3.88
N ALA A 123 3.95 19.21 -2.69
CA ALA A 123 4.19 17.79 -2.46
C ALA A 123 3.30 17.27 -1.33
N LEU A 124 2.76 16.08 -1.53
CA LEU A 124 1.97 15.35 -0.54
C LEU A 124 2.84 14.26 0.08
N LEU A 125 3.04 14.36 1.39
CA LEU A 125 3.79 13.42 2.21
C LEU A 125 2.80 12.57 2.99
N ILE A 126 2.92 11.25 2.90
CA ILE A 126 2.03 10.30 3.56
C ILE A 126 2.82 9.45 4.56
N HIS A 127 2.23 9.22 5.72
CA HIS A 127 2.67 8.22 6.67
C HIS A 127 1.56 7.21 6.92
N ILE A 128 1.85 5.93 6.67
CA ILE A 128 0.92 4.82 6.90
C ILE A 128 1.08 4.40 8.35
N ARG A 129 0.04 4.65 9.16
CA ARG A 129 0.02 4.33 10.58
C ARG A 129 -0.55 2.96 10.86
N GLU A 130 -1.59 2.59 10.11
CA GLU A 130 -2.35 1.36 10.30
C GLU A 130 -2.68 0.79 8.92
N PHE A 131 -2.39 -0.48 8.72
CA PHE A 131 -2.73 -1.22 7.51
C PHE A 131 -2.71 -2.72 7.83
N GLN A 132 -3.61 -3.15 8.71
CA GLN A 132 -3.67 -4.52 9.23
C GLN A 132 -5.11 -4.97 9.47
N ALA A 133 -5.31 -6.30 9.48
CA ALA A 133 -6.51 -6.90 10.02
C ALA A 133 -6.32 -7.10 11.53
N GLU A 134 -7.29 -6.72 12.35
CA GLU A 134 -7.28 -6.88 13.80
C GLU A 134 -8.27 -7.96 14.23
N TYR A 135 -7.86 -8.76 15.20
CA TYR A 135 -8.67 -9.80 15.78
C TYR A 135 -8.97 -9.49 17.25
N SER A 136 -10.22 -9.69 17.64
CA SER A 136 -10.67 -9.64 19.03
C SER A 136 -11.30 -10.96 19.39
N GLU A 137 -11.14 -11.40 20.63
CA GLU A 137 -11.69 -12.66 21.08
C GLU A 137 -13.22 -12.66 20.99
N GLY A 138 -13.79 -13.67 20.32
CA GLY A 138 -15.24 -13.82 20.15
C GLY A 138 -15.89 -12.91 19.11
N GLU A 139 -15.14 -12.03 18.41
CA GLU A 139 -15.67 -11.14 17.40
C GLU A 139 -15.10 -11.43 16.00
N PRO A 140 -15.85 -11.13 14.92
CA PRO A 140 -15.30 -11.15 13.57
C PRO A 140 -14.13 -10.16 13.44
N PRO A 141 -13.12 -10.46 12.61
CA PRO A 141 -12.01 -9.53 12.41
C PRO A 141 -12.46 -8.21 11.81
N THR A 142 -11.70 -7.17 12.07
CA THR A 142 -11.85 -5.85 11.44
C THR A 142 -10.58 -5.50 10.69
N VAL A 143 -10.69 -4.68 9.64
CA VAL A 143 -9.53 -4.10 8.94
C VAL A 143 -9.39 -2.65 9.36
N ARG A 144 -8.16 -2.26 9.74
CA ARG A 144 -7.82 -0.87 10.01
C ARG A 144 -6.91 -0.30 8.93
N VAL A 145 -7.32 0.85 8.40
CA VAL A 145 -6.52 1.65 7.46
C VAL A 145 -6.39 3.06 8.02
N GLY A 146 -5.19 3.43 8.42
CA GLY A 146 -4.88 4.74 9.01
C GLY A 146 -3.74 5.42 8.26
N LEU A 147 -4.02 6.60 7.69
CA LEU A 147 -3.08 7.42 6.94
C LEU A 147 -2.97 8.82 7.55
N GLN A 148 -1.76 9.31 7.66
CA GLN A 148 -1.48 10.70 8.01
C GLN A 148 -0.89 11.40 6.79
N ALA A 149 -1.41 12.57 6.45
CA ALA A 149 -0.98 13.34 5.29
C ALA A 149 -0.49 14.73 5.71
N ARG A 150 0.53 15.23 5.02
CA ARG A 150 1.04 16.59 5.13
C ARG A 150 1.22 17.16 3.73
N LEU A 151 0.59 18.31 3.48
CA LEU A 151 0.79 19.09 2.27
C LEU A 151 1.90 20.13 2.51
N VAL A 152 2.89 20.16 1.62
CA VAL A 152 3.98 21.15 1.66
C VAL A 152 4.05 21.91 0.36
N ARG A 153 4.39 23.21 0.43
CA ARG A 153 4.67 24.05 -0.74
C ARG A 153 6.13 23.96 -1.10
N LEU A 154 6.40 23.76 -2.38
CA LEU A 154 7.74 23.72 -2.94
C LEU A 154 8.18 25.12 -3.45
N PRO A 155 9.48 25.39 -3.63
CA PRO A 155 10.61 24.51 -3.32
C PRO A 155 11.02 24.50 -1.84
N ARG A 156 10.53 25.45 -1.03
CA ARG A 156 10.98 25.63 0.37
C ARG A 156 10.48 24.57 1.33
N ARG A 157 9.64 23.63 0.89
CA ARG A 157 9.00 22.57 1.72
C ARG A 157 8.26 23.14 2.95
N THR A 158 7.62 24.30 2.79
CA THR A 158 6.85 24.93 3.85
C THR A 158 5.55 24.14 4.08
N SER A 159 5.32 23.70 5.30
CA SER A 159 4.07 23.00 5.67
C SER A 159 2.86 23.92 5.50
N ILE A 160 1.87 23.48 4.72
CA ILE A 160 0.61 24.18 4.45
C ILE A 160 -0.48 23.68 5.37
N ALA A 161 -0.68 22.35 5.40
CA ALA A 161 -1.72 21.70 6.17
C ALA A 161 -1.32 20.26 6.49
N ALA A 162 -1.97 19.67 7.48
CA ALA A 162 -1.84 18.26 7.81
C ALA A 162 -3.21 17.70 8.22
N THR A 163 -3.42 16.42 7.91
CA THR A 163 -4.64 15.70 8.30
C THR A 163 -4.30 14.27 8.67
N SER A 164 -5.22 13.60 9.35
CA SER A 164 -5.15 12.18 9.63
C SER A 164 -6.52 11.56 9.37
N THR A 165 -6.52 10.40 8.74
CA THR A 165 -7.73 9.62 8.47
C THR A 165 -7.53 8.20 8.96
N ALA A 166 -8.52 7.62 9.61
CA ALA A 166 -8.52 6.23 10.03
C ALA A 166 -9.91 5.63 9.82
N PHE A 167 -9.94 4.45 9.24
CA PHE A 167 -11.17 3.69 9.00
C PHE A 167 -11.01 2.28 9.57
N THR A 168 -12.07 1.83 10.27
CA THR A 168 -12.21 0.47 10.75
C THR A 168 -13.36 -0.17 9.98
N ILE A 169 -13.08 -1.23 9.26
CA ILE A 169 -14.04 -1.92 8.39
C ILE A 169 -14.32 -3.31 8.96
N PRO A 170 -15.55 -3.63 9.34
CA PRO A 170 -15.93 -4.97 9.73
C PRO A 170 -15.74 -5.95 8.57
N VAL A 171 -15.22 -7.13 8.84
CA VAL A 171 -15.08 -8.19 7.84
C VAL A 171 -16.28 -9.12 7.92
N ALA A 172 -16.90 -9.42 6.78
CA ALA A 172 -18.11 -10.24 6.73
C ALA A 172 -17.91 -11.67 7.26
N ASN A 173 -16.70 -12.23 7.05
CA ASN A 173 -16.28 -13.53 7.58
C ASN A 173 -14.74 -13.58 7.62
N GLY A 174 -14.16 -14.52 8.35
CA GLY A 174 -12.70 -14.64 8.53
C GLY A 174 -11.92 -15.12 7.28
N SER A 175 -12.53 -15.19 6.09
CA SER A 175 -11.82 -15.60 4.88
C SER A 175 -10.91 -14.50 4.36
N LEU A 176 -9.78 -14.88 3.79
CA LEU A 176 -8.81 -13.92 3.24
C LEU A 176 -9.41 -13.04 2.12
N PRO A 177 -10.24 -13.54 1.18
CA PRO A 177 -10.92 -12.67 0.21
C PRO A 177 -11.80 -11.60 0.86
N ALA A 178 -12.55 -11.94 1.93
CA ALA A 178 -13.37 -10.97 2.65
C ALA A 178 -12.51 -9.90 3.37
N ILE A 179 -11.37 -10.30 3.91
CA ILE A 179 -10.39 -9.39 4.51
C ILE A 179 -9.81 -8.44 3.46
N VAL A 180 -9.43 -8.94 2.28
CA VAL A 180 -8.93 -8.11 1.17
C VAL A 180 -10.00 -7.11 0.71
N THR A 181 -11.27 -7.53 0.60
CA THR A 181 -12.39 -6.63 0.29
C THR A 181 -12.54 -5.53 1.34
N ALA A 182 -12.36 -5.85 2.62
CA ALA A 182 -12.39 -4.84 3.68
C ALA A 182 -11.19 -3.87 3.62
N PHE A 183 -10.00 -4.34 3.23
CA PHE A 183 -8.86 -3.44 2.94
C PHE A 183 -9.16 -2.51 1.77
N ASP A 184 -9.77 -3.01 0.70
CA ASP A 184 -10.12 -2.21 -0.48
C ASP A 184 -11.14 -1.12 -0.12
N ASP A 185 -12.18 -1.46 0.64
CA ASP A 185 -13.16 -0.48 1.15
C ASP A 185 -12.51 0.56 2.07
N GLY A 186 -11.69 0.12 3.03
CA GLY A 186 -11.02 1.00 3.98
C GLY A 186 -10.03 1.95 3.31
N LEU A 187 -9.20 1.43 2.40
CA LEU A 187 -8.28 2.24 1.63
C LEU A 187 -9.03 3.18 0.68
N GLY A 188 -10.06 2.70 -0.01
CA GLY A 188 -10.90 3.53 -0.89
C GLY A 188 -11.52 4.73 -0.16
N LYS A 189 -12.01 4.55 1.08
CA LYS A 189 -12.49 5.65 1.94
C LYS A 189 -11.36 6.61 2.33
N ALA A 190 -10.19 6.09 2.67
CA ALA A 190 -9.03 6.91 3.02
C ALA A 190 -8.53 7.73 1.83
N LEU A 191 -8.41 7.11 0.64
CA LEU A 191 -8.01 7.78 -0.60
C LEU A 191 -9.00 8.89 -0.99
N ARG A 192 -10.32 8.60 -0.94
CA ARG A 192 -11.34 9.61 -1.19
C ARG A 192 -11.15 10.82 -0.27
N ARG A 193 -11.03 10.60 1.03
CA ARG A 193 -10.86 11.68 2.01
C ARG A 193 -9.58 12.48 1.77
N LEU A 194 -8.48 11.81 1.44
CA LEU A 194 -7.20 12.47 1.18
C LEU A 194 -7.22 13.28 -0.11
N VAL A 195 -7.81 12.77 -1.18
CA VAL A 195 -7.94 13.48 -2.46
C VAL A 195 -8.79 14.74 -2.27
N GLU A 196 -9.99 14.63 -1.69
CA GLU A 196 -10.88 15.76 -1.42
C GLU A 196 -10.18 16.84 -0.57
N TRP A 197 -9.57 16.44 0.55
CA TRP A 197 -8.81 17.33 1.41
C TRP A 197 -7.63 17.99 0.69
N THR A 198 -6.88 17.24 -0.11
CA THR A 198 -5.71 17.77 -0.84
C THR A 198 -6.13 18.86 -1.82
N VAL A 199 -7.18 18.60 -2.62
CA VAL A 199 -7.72 19.58 -3.59
C VAL A 199 -8.16 20.86 -2.89
N GLU A 200 -8.91 20.74 -1.80
CA GLU A 200 -9.38 21.88 -1.01
C GLU A 200 -8.23 22.71 -0.41
N GLU A 201 -7.21 22.06 0.17
CA GLU A 201 -6.09 22.76 0.80
C GLU A 201 -5.17 23.42 -0.24
N VAL A 202 -4.97 22.78 -1.40
CA VAL A 202 -4.22 23.41 -2.51
C VAL A 202 -4.99 24.63 -3.03
N ALA A 203 -6.31 24.56 -3.20
CA ALA A 203 -7.14 25.68 -3.61
C ALA A 203 -7.04 26.87 -2.63
N LYS A 204 -7.17 26.58 -1.33
CA LYS A 204 -7.01 27.61 -0.26
C LYS A 204 -5.60 28.22 -0.27
N ALA A 205 -4.58 27.41 -0.51
CA ALA A 205 -3.20 27.86 -0.53
C ALA A 205 -2.85 28.67 -1.79
N ALA A 206 -3.41 28.29 -2.95
CA ALA A 206 -3.25 29.03 -4.22
C ALA A 206 -3.92 30.41 -4.16
N ALA A 207 -5.13 30.50 -3.56
CA ALA A 207 -5.85 31.76 -3.40
C ALA A 207 -5.13 32.79 -2.49
N LYS A 208 -4.23 32.33 -1.60
CA LYS A 208 -3.46 33.22 -0.71
C LYS A 208 -2.19 33.80 -1.33
N VAL A 209 -1.82 33.38 -2.55
CA VAL A 209 -0.64 33.92 -3.26
C VAL A 209 -1.08 35.07 -4.14
N PRO A 210 -0.58 36.32 -3.92
CA PRO A 210 -0.90 37.44 -4.77
C PRO A 210 -0.49 37.17 -6.24
N VAL A 211 -1.32 37.59 -7.19
CA VAL A 211 -1.11 37.42 -8.65
C VAL A 211 0.22 38.06 -9.14
N SER A 212 0.82 38.98 -8.36
CA SER A 212 2.07 39.66 -8.68
C SER A 212 3.35 38.83 -8.48
N ALA A 213 3.28 37.58 -8.05
CA ALA A 213 4.44 36.73 -7.77
C ALA A 213 4.52 35.46 -8.68
N ARG A 214 3.74 35.42 -9.76
CA ARG A 214 3.78 34.36 -10.80
C ARG A 214 4.67 34.71 -11.98
#